data_32e3ac95a403fc94848ccde3b430b85d
#
_entry.id   32e3ac95a403fc94848ccde3b430b85d
#
_cell.length_a   1.000
_cell.length_b   1.000
_cell.length_c   1.000
_cell.angle_alpha   90.00
_cell.angle_beta   90.00
_cell.angle_gamma   90.00
#
_symmetry.space_group_name_H-M   'P 1'
#
loop_
_entity.id
_entity.type
_entity.pdbx_description
1 polymer ?
#
loop_
_entity_poly.entity_id
_entity_poly.type
_entity_poly.pdbx_seq_one_letter_code
_entity_poly.pdbx_strand_id
1 'polypeptide(L)'
;QEIAVLVRSRSHLNAITILLQESSINFEALKTEPLRSNLFTRDLLSLARAMLSLADRLAWLSILRAPWCGLKLEDLLVYSDSIDQTIFSQLIDADIVKDLSDDGALRSRHLFLATEEAIYSEGKFSFVERFSYALSQLCTEIELNEQEKSIRSQFLSLLNHCELNQSLDIKTIELMIKDLYAPTQPASVKLMTIHQAKGLEFDTVIIPGLGKKGKNDSLPLIQIQEFSNNNILLAPIKSSYEDSESKTYLYLQYL
;
A
#
# COMPACT_ATOMS: atom_id res chain seq x y z
N GLN A 1 -28.93 -13.83 -2.87
CA GLN A 1 -28.25 -14.52 -3.98
C GLN A 1 -26.82 -14.02 -4.05
N GLU A 2 -25.83 -14.93 -3.93
CA GLU A 2 -24.41 -14.60 -4.00
C GLU A 2 -23.85 -14.87 -5.41
N ILE A 3 -23.19 -13.88 -5.99
CA ILE A 3 -22.60 -13.96 -7.32
C ILE A 3 -21.08 -13.85 -7.18
N ALA A 4 -20.34 -14.85 -7.63
CA ALA A 4 -18.88 -14.80 -7.65
C ALA A 4 -18.34 -14.51 -9.05
N VAL A 5 -17.45 -13.51 -9.16
CA VAL A 5 -16.68 -13.27 -10.37
C VAL A 5 -15.25 -13.77 -10.11
N LEU A 6 -14.90 -14.86 -10.79
CA LEU A 6 -13.64 -15.55 -10.59
C LEU A 6 -12.65 -15.24 -11.71
N VAL A 7 -11.44 -14.85 -11.36
CA VAL A 7 -10.37 -14.56 -12.32
C VAL A 7 -9.13 -15.42 -12.06
N ARG A 8 -8.33 -15.64 -13.09
CA ARG A 8 -7.07 -16.41 -12.96
C ARG A 8 -6.00 -15.65 -12.16
N SER A 9 -5.94 -14.32 -12.31
CA SER A 9 -4.92 -13.47 -11.70
C SER A 9 -5.57 -12.19 -11.17
N ARG A 10 -5.05 -11.64 -10.07
CA ARG A 10 -5.52 -10.38 -9.48
C ARG A 10 -5.49 -9.19 -10.44
N SER A 11 -4.51 -9.14 -11.34
CA SER A 11 -4.41 -8.09 -12.36
C SER A 11 -5.64 -7.99 -13.26
N HIS A 12 -6.39 -9.07 -13.42
CA HIS A 12 -7.62 -9.07 -14.22
C HIS A 12 -8.80 -8.45 -13.46
N LEU A 13 -8.73 -8.32 -12.14
CA LEU A 13 -9.79 -7.70 -11.33
C LEU A 13 -9.86 -6.19 -11.54
N ASN A 14 -8.72 -5.51 -11.78
CA ASN A 14 -8.68 -4.05 -11.86
C ASN A 14 -9.66 -3.46 -12.89
N ALA A 15 -9.73 -4.06 -14.08
CA ALA A 15 -10.67 -3.60 -15.09
C ALA A 15 -12.14 -3.85 -14.70
N ILE A 16 -12.41 -4.96 -14.02
CA ILE A 16 -13.74 -5.34 -13.56
C ILE A 16 -14.20 -4.44 -12.41
N THR A 17 -13.31 -4.12 -11.47
CA THR A 17 -13.62 -3.23 -10.34
C THR A 17 -14.00 -1.84 -10.83
N ILE A 18 -13.26 -1.29 -11.79
CA ILE A 18 -13.58 0.03 -12.39
C ILE A 18 -14.99 0.01 -13.02
N LEU A 19 -15.29 -0.99 -13.84
CA LEU A 19 -16.59 -1.09 -14.51
C LEU A 19 -17.76 -1.26 -13.52
N LEU A 20 -17.57 -2.04 -12.45
CA LEU A 20 -18.60 -2.20 -11.42
C LEU A 20 -18.83 -0.91 -10.63
N GLN A 21 -17.76 -0.16 -10.33
CA GLN A 21 -17.85 1.15 -9.68
C GLN A 21 -18.58 2.17 -10.56
N GLU A 22 -18.22 2.26 -11.84
CA GLU A 22 -18.90 3.13 -12.81
C GLU A 22 -20.39 2.78 -12.97
N SER A 23 -20.73 1.48 -12.82
CA SER A 23 -22.10 0.98 -12.86
C SER A 23 -22.84 1.08 -11.53
N SER A 24 -22.22 1.64 -10.49
CA SER A 24 -22.77 1.73 -9.12
C SER A 24 -23.19 0.37 -8.54
N ILE A 25 -22.50 -0.71 -8.92
CA ILE A 25 -22.72 -2.06 -8.39
C ILE A 25 -21.79 -2.29 -7.21
N ASN A 26 -22.37 -2.51 -6.04
CA ASN A 26 -21.60 -2.85 -4.85
C ASN A 26 -21.01 -4.26 -4.97
N PHE A 27 -19.72 -4.39 -4.66
CA PHE A 27 -19.00 -5.66 -4.70
C PHE A 27 -18.06 -5.80 -3.50
N GLU A 28 -17.83 -7.03 -3.11
CA GLU A 28 -16.83 -7.43 -2.13
C GLU A 28 -15.63 -8.03 -2.86
N ALA A 29 -14.45 -7.40 -2.76
CA ALA A 29 -13.25 -7.88 -3.42
C ALA A 29 -12.28 -8.47 -2.38
N LEU A 30 -12.28 -9.79 -2.22
CA LEU A 30 -11.48 -10.49 -1.23
C LEU A 30 -9.98 -10.33 -1.50
N LYS A 31 -9.24 -9.69 -0.55
CA LYS A 31 -7.77 -9.53 -0.59
C LYS A 31 -7.23 -8.97 -1.91
N THR A 32 -7.97 -8.05 -2.54
CA THR A 32 -7.60 -7.52 -3.86
C THR A 32 -6.59 -6.41 -3.76
N GLU A 33 -6.75 -5.52 -2.81
CA GLU A 33 -5.89 -4.34 -2.66
C GLU A 33 -5.07 -4.46 -1.37
N PRO A 34 -3.74 -4.63 -1.47
CA PRO A 34 -2.88 -4.61 -0.29
C PRO A 34 -3.01 -3.26 0.42
N LEU A 35 -3.17 -3.27 1.74
CA LEU A 35 -3.33 -2.06 2.54
C LEU A 35 -2.18 -1.06 2.28
N ARG A 36 -0.98 -1.57 2.06
CA ARG A 36 0.23 -0.81 1.76
C ARG A 36 0.12 0.08 0.50
N SER A 37 -0.68 -0.30 -0.51
CA SER A 37 -0.84 0.48 -1.74
C SER A 37 -1.86 1.61 -1.61
N ASN A 38 -2.69 1.58 -0.58
CA ASN A 38 -3.67 2.61 -0.31
C ASN A 38 -2.99 3.91 0.16
N LEU A 39 -3.36 5.07 -0.41
CA LEU A 39 -2.76 6.36 -0.11
C LEU A 39 -2.97 6.74 1.36
N PHE A 40 -4.18 6.58 1.89
CA PHE A 40 -4.48 6.90 3.28
C PHE A 40 -3.65 6.06 4.26
N THR A 41 -3.40 4.76 3.95
CA THR A 41 -2.50 3.93 4.77
C THR A 41 -1.07 4.46 4.76
N ARG A 42 -0.59 4.96 3.62
CA ARG A 42 0.75 5.55 3.52
C ARG A 42 0.87 6.83 4.32
N ASP A 43 -0.19 7.63 4.35
CA ASP A 43 -0.25 8.84 5.17
C ASP A 43 -0.26 8.50 6.66
N LEU A 44 -1.07 7.52 7.10
CA LEU A 44 -1.05 7.00 8.47
C LEU A 44 0.33 6.46 8.88
N LEU A 45 0.98 5.72 7.99
CA LEU A 45 2.33 5.22 8.24
C LEU A 45 3.35 6.36 8.37
N SER A 46 3.23 7.39 7.52
CA SER A 46 4.10 8.57 7.60
C SER A 46 3.90 9.33 8.92
N LEU A 47 2.66 9.46 9.40
CA LEU A 47 2.37 10.06 10.71
C LEU A 47 2.99 9.21 11.84
N ALA A 48 2.83 7.89 11.81
CA ALA A 48 3.43 7.01 12.81
C ALA A 48 4.97 7.12 12.84
N ARG A 49 5.61 7.16 11.66
CA ARG A 49 7.06 7.35 11.52
C ARG A 49 7.51 8.70 12.08
N ALA A 50 6.81 9.78 11.75
CA ALA A 50 7.12 11.12 12.21
C ALA A 50 7.03 11.24 13.74
N MET A 51 6.03 10.59 14.36
CA MET A 51 5.85 10.56 15.82
C MET A 51 6.85 9.64 16.52
N LEU A 52 7.28 8.53 15.89
CA LEU A 52 8.31 7.64 16.45
C LEU A 52 9.72 8.22 16.31
N SER A 53 9.96 9.10 15.34
CA SER A 53 11.26 9.72 15.11
C SER A 53 11.12 11.13 14.56
N LEU A 54 11.34 12.13 15.41
CA LEU A 54 11.35 13.54 15.00
C LEU A 54 12.44 13.84 13.95
N ALA A 55 13.46 12.99 13.85
CA ALA A 55 14.53 13.11 12.87
C ALA A 55 14.16 12.51 11.49
N ASP A 56 13.04 11.81 11.35
CA ASP A 56 12.59 11.26 10.06
C ASP A 56 12.01 12.36 9.17
N ARG A 57 12.90 13.09 8.50
CA ARG A 57 12.54 14.22 7.62
C ARG A 57 11.57 13.81 6.51
N LEU A 58 11.76 12.61 5.93
CA LEU A 58 10.88 12.13 4.86
C LEU A 58 9.46 11.92 5.35
N ALA A 59 9.30 11.36 6.54
CA ALA A 59 7.99 11.18 7.15
C ALA A 59 7.30 12.53 7.43
N TRP A 60 8.03 13.52 7.98
CA TRP A 60 7.53 14.86 8.23
C TRP A 60 7.13 15.59 6.94
N LEU A 61 7.95 15.57 5.89
CA LEU A 61 7.60 16.12 4.58
C LEU A 61 6.37 15.44 3.98
N SER A 62 6.24 14.12 4.19
CA SER A 62 5.08 13.36 3.71
C SER A 62 3.79 13.80 4.40
N ILE A 63 3.79 13.99 5.73
CA ILE A 63 2.59 14.45 6.45
C ILE A 63 2.24 15.91 6.15
N LEU A 64 3.23 16.76 5.87
CA LEU A 64 3.00 18.12 5.39
C LEU A 64 2.31 18.14 4.01
N ARG A 65 2.59 17.15 3.17
CA ARG A 65 1.95 16.99 1.85
C ARG A 65 0.61 16.26 1.91
N ALA A 66 0.37 15.45 2.94
CA ALA A 66 -0.85 14.66 3.11
C ALA A 66 -2.12 15.54 3.12
N PRO A 67 -3.31 14.99 2.76
CA PRO A 67 -4.55 15.77 2.62
C PRO A 67 -4.92 16.61 3.84
N TRP A 68 -4.57 16.18 5.06
CA TRP A 68 -4.84 16.92 6.30
C TRP A 68 -3.99 18.17 6.50
N CYS A 69 -2.89 18.32 5.78
CA CYS A 69 -2.10 19.55 5.78
C CYS A 69 -2.08 20.19 4.39
N GLY A 70 -1.74 19.42 3.33
CA GLY A 70 -1.88 19.81 1.94
C GLY A 70 -1.00 20.96 1.51
N LEU A 71 0.24 21.09 2.07
CA LEU A 71 1.19 22.13 1.67
C LEU A 71 1.50 22.08 0.18
N LYS A 72 1.68 23.24 -0.43
CA LYS A 72 2.19 23.37 -1.79
C LYS A 72 3.66 22.99 -1.86
N LEU A 73 4.13 22.64 -3.06
CA LEU A 73 5.54 22.27 -3.25
C LEU A 73 6.51 23.40 -2.93
N GLU A 74 6.12 24.64 -3.17
CA GLU A 74 6.92 25.84 -2.86
C GLU A 74 7.18 25.95 -1.36
N ASP A 75 6.13 25.78 -0.53
CA ASP A 75 6.27 25.81 0.93
C ASP A 75 7.04 24.58 1.46
N LEU A 76 6.89 23.40 0.84
CA LEU A 76 7.67 22.22 1.19
C LEU A 76 9.17 22.38 0.93
N LEU A 77 9.57 23.13 -0.11
CA LEU A 77 10.96 23.44 -0.40
C LEU A 77 11.60 24.22 0.74
N VAL A 78 10.89 25.18 1.33
CA VAL A 78 11.39 25.96 2.48
C VAL A 78 11.82 25.04 3.62
N TYR A 79 11.02 24.01 3.93
CA TYR A 79 11.35 23.02 4.95
C TYR A 79 12.48 22.07 4.52
N SER A 80 12.64 21.80 3.22
CA SER A 80 13.64 20.85 2.74
C SER A 80 15.06 21.42 2.76
N ASP A 81 15.22 22.73 2.61
CA ASP A 81 16.53 23.38 2.47
C ASP A 81 17.30 23.47 3.78
N SER A 82 16.62 23.56 4.92
CA SER A 82 17.25 23.61 6.24
C SER A 82 17.48 22.19 6.79
N ILE A 83 18.73 21.72 6.79
CA ILE A 83 19.11 20.34 7.17
C ILE A 83 19.47 20.22 8.65
N ASP A 84 19.86 21.32 9.28
CA ASP A 84 20.44 21.33 10.63
C ASP A 84 19.41 21.16 11.75
N GLN A 85 18.13 21.31 11.43
CA GLN A 85 17.02 21.20 12.39
C GLN A 85 16.01 20.11 11.96
N THR A 86 15.28 19.55 12.94
CA THR A 86 14.13 18.68 12.64
C THR A 86 13.00 19.51 12.02
N ILE A 87 12.21 18.91 11.12
CA ILE A 87 11.08 19.63 10.55
C ILE A 87 10.09 20.03 11.63
N PHE A 88 9.90 19.20 12.66
CA PHE A 88 9.04 19.54 13.79
C PHE A 88 9.45 20.86 14.47
N SER A 89 10.76 21.10 14.71
CA SER A 89 11.21 22.37 15.27
C SER A 89 11.09 23.53 14.27
N GLN A 90 11.25 23.27 12.98
CA GLN A 90 11.08 24.27 11.93
C GLN A 90 9.63 24.78 11.80
N LEU A 91 8.62 23.97 12.20
CA LEU A 91 7.20 24.38 12.13
C LEU A 91 6.87 25.65 12.95
N ILE A 92 7.68 25.95 13.96
CA ILE A 92 7.51 27.13 14.85
C ILE A 92 8.68 28.11 14.74
N ASP A 93 9.68 27.83 13.93
CA ASP A 93 10.83 28.74 13.73
C ASP A 93 10.37 29.95 12.91
N ALA A 94 10.43 31.14 13.55
CA ALA A 94 9.96 32.38 12.94
C ALA A 94 10.75 32.74 11.65
N ASP A 95 12.02 32.32 11.57
CA ASP A 95 12.86 32.61 10.39
C ASP A 95 12.48 31.72 9.20
N ILE A 96 11.95 30.53 9.44
CA ILE A 96 11.46 29.61 8.42
C ILE A 96 10.02 29.95 8.03
N VAL A 97 9.17 30.18 9.03
CA VAL A 97 7.74 30.45 8.82
C VAL A 97 7.49 31.73 8.00
N LYS A 98 8.35 32.74 8.09
CA LYS A 98 8.23 33.98 7.29
C LYS A 98 8.43 33.76 5.78
N ASP A 99 9.12 32.69 5.40
CA ASP A 99 9.43 32.38 4.01
C ASP A 99 8.32 31.51 3.36
N LEU A 100 7.32 31.09 4.15
CA LEU A 100 6.14 30.36 3.68
C LEU A 100 5.08 31.31 3.10
N SER A 101 4.22 30.77 2.27
CA SER A 101 2.98 31.46 1.92
C SER A 101 2.07 31.62 3.18
N ASP A 102 1.16 32.62 3.16
CA ASP A 102 0.21 32.79 4.26
C ASP A 102 -0.61 31.53 4.53
N ASP A 103 -1.07 30.83 3.49
CA ASP A 103 -1.77 29.54 3.59
C ASP A 103 -0.85 28.44 4.14
N GLY A 104 0.40 28.38 3.67
CA GLY A 104 1.40 27.43 4.15
C GLY A 104 1.72 27.60 5.64
N ALA A 105 1.87 28.84 6.10
CA ALA A 105 2.12 29.16 7.50
C ALA A 105 0.96 28.73 8.41
N LEU A 106 -0.29 28.97 7.98
CA LEU A 106 -1.49 28.55 8.74
C LEU A 106 -1.58 27.02 8.84
N ARG A 107 -1.37 26.30 7.73
CA ARG A 107 -1.41 24.84 7.68
C ARG A 107 -0.30 24.20 8.50
N SER A 108 0.91 24.74 8.43
CA SER A 108 2.05 24.31 9.24
C SER A 108 1.78 24.48 10.73
N ARG A 109 1.21 25.63 11.11
CA ARG A 109 0.80 25.88 12.50
C ARG A 109 -0.27 24.89 12.96
N HIS A 110 -1.26 24.59 12.13
CA HIS A 110 -2.29 23.60 12.45
C HIS A 110 -1.68 22.22 12.68
N LEU A 111 -0.78 21.77 11.78
CA LEU A 111 -0.07 20.51 11.94
C LEU A 111 0.76 20.47 13.24
N PHE A 112 1.47 21.56 13.55
CA PHE A 112 2.22 21.65 14.81
C PHE A 112 1.31 21.46 16.02
N LEU A 113 0.23 22.23 16.13
CA LEU A 113 -0.70 22.16 17.25
C LEU A 113 -1.37 20.78 17.39
N ALA A 114 -1.68 20.13 16.25
CA ALA A 114 -2.27 18.80 16.24
C ALA A 114 -1.31 17.70 16.74
N THR A 115 0.00 17.89 16.56
CA THR A 115 1.01 16.89 16.91
C THR A 115 1.79 17.20 18.19
N GLU A 116 1.85 18.48 18.60
CA GLU A 116 2.65 18.94 19.74
C GLU A 116 2.29 18.20 21.04
N GLU A 117 1.02 18.19 21.42
CA GLU A 117 0.57 17.56 22.66
C GLU A 117 0.83 16.04 22.63
N ALA A 118 0.59 15.40 21.48
CA ALA A 118 0.83 13.98 21.29
C ALA A 118 2.32 13.61 21.42
N ILE A 119 3.23 14.47 20.97
CA ILE A 119 4.67 14.27 21.06
C ILE A 119 5.15 14.52 22.50
N TYR A 120 4.79 15.64 23.13
CA TYR A 120 5.26 15.99 24.47
C TYR A 120 4.58 15.20 25.60
N SER A 121 3.53 14.45 25.31
CA SER A 121 2.90 13.53 26.27
C SER A 121 3.52 12.13 26.29
N GLU A 122 4.70 11.95 25.67
CA GLU A 122 5.45 10.69 25.74
C GLU A 122 5.72 10.30 27.20
N GLY A 123 5.49 9.02 27.53
CA GLY A 123 5.60 8.49 28.88
C GLY A 123 4.38 8.70 29.77
N LYS A 124 3.40 9.54 29.38
CA LYS A 124 2.12 9.70 30.10
C LYS A 124 1.01 8.83 29.49
N PHE A 125 0.99 8.72 28.18
CA PHE A 125 0.01 7.96 27.40
C PHE A 125 0.72 6.96 26.49
N SER A 126 0.01 5.90 26.13
CA SER A 126 0.48 4.91 25.15
C SER A 126 0.70 5.58 23.78
N PHE A 127 1.52 4.98 22.94
CA PHE A 127 1.74 5.49 21.59
C PHE A 127 0.43 5.52 20.78
N VAL A 128 -0.40 4.49 20.93
CA VAL A 128 -1.69 4.41 20.23
C VAL A 128 -2.63 5.52 20.65
N GLU A 129 -2.70 5.88 21.93
CA GLU A 129 -3.52 6.99 22.41
C GLU A 129 -3.02 8.32 21.84
N ARG A 130 -1.71 8.57 21.89
CA ARG A 130 -1.08 9.78 21.35
C ARG A 130 -1.26 9.88 19.82
N PHE A 131 -1.10 8.79 19.11
CA PHE A 131 -1.34 8.72 17.66
C PHE A 131 -2.81 9.00 17.31
N SER A 132 -3.74 8.37 18.04
CA SER A 132 -5.18 8.57 17.85
C SER A 132 -5.59 10.01 18.09
N TYR A 133 -5.01 10.65 19.12
CA TYR A 133 -5.24 12.06 19.42
C TYR A 133 -4.75 12.95 18.27
N ALA A 134 -3.49 12.83 17.86
CA ALA A 134 -2.93 13.61 16.75
C ALA A 134 -3.75 13.43 15.46
N LEU A 135 -4.08 12.19 15.11
CA LEU A 135 -4.89 11.88 13.93
C LEU A 135 -6.28 12.52 14.01
N SER A 136 -6.92 12.53 15.18
CA SER A 136 -8.23 13.15 15.38
C SER A 136 -8.18 14.66 15.16
N GLN A 137 -7.11 15.32 15.62
CA GLN A 137 -6.91 16.76 15.41
C GLN A 137 -6.65 17.08 13.93
N LEU A 138 -5.84 16.28 13.26
CA LEU A 138 -5.53 16.45 11.83
C LEU A 138 -6.73 16.21 10.91
N CYS A 139 -7.60 15.26 11.26
CA CYS A 139 -8.76 14.90 10.45
C CYS A 139 -10.04 15.68 10.83
N THR A 140 -9.96 16.73 11.64
CA THR A 140 -11.15 17.46 12.12
C THR A 140 -11.99 18.03 10.97
N GLU A 141 -11.34 18.47 9.88
CA GLU A 141 -12.00 19.07 8.72
C GLU A 141 -12.16 18.08 7.54
N ILE A 142 -11.73 16.81 7.71
CA ILE A 142 -11.75 15.81 6.65
C ILE A 142 -12.81 14.76 6.96
N GLU A 143 -13.79 14.64 6.07
CA GLU A 143 -14.76 13.55 6.15
C GLU A 143 -14.17 12.27 5.56
N LEU A 144 -13.81 11.33 6.44
CA LEU A 144 -13.33 10.02 6.03
C LEU A 144 -14.49 9.17 5.49
N ASN A 145 -14.28 8.56 4.33
CA ASN A 145 -15.22 7.58 3.80
C ASN A 145 -15.19 6.27 4.62
N GLU A 146 -16.15 5.36 4.39
CA GLU A 146 -16.27 4.12 5.17
C GLU A 146 -15.04 3.20 5.04
N GLN A 147 -14.40 3.19 3.88
CA GLN A 147 -13.17 2.43 3.67
C GLN A 147 -12.02 3.02 4.48
N GLU A 148 -11.85 4.34 4.49
CA GLU A 148 -10.81 5.03 5.28
C GLU A 148 -11.03 4.86 6.78
N LYS A 149 -12.28 4.92 7.26
CA LYS A 149 -12.63 4.62 8.66
C LYS A 149 -12.23 3.20 9.05
N SER A 150 -12.47 2.25 8.17
CA SER A 150 -12.11 0.84 8.40
C SER A 150 -10.59 0.64 8.35
N ILE A 151 -9.89 1.27 7.41
CA ILE A 151 -8.43 1.28 7.33
C ILE A 151 -7.83 1.87 8.61
N ARG A 152 -8.36 3.00 9.08
CA ARG A 152 -7.95 3.63 10.34
C ARG A 152 -8.08 2.66 11.52
N SER A 153 -9.22 1.99 11.63
CA SER A 153 -9.47 1.03 12.71
C SER A 153 -8.47 -0.14 12.68
N GLN A 154 -8.20 -0.70 11.49
CA GLN A 154 -7.21 -1.77 11.32
C GLN A 154 -5.80 -1.28 11.66
N PHE A 155 -5.42 -0.08 11.22
CA PHE A 155 -4.11 0.49 11.49
C PHE A 155 -3.89 0.72 12.99
N LEU A 156 -4.89 1.27 13.71
CA LEU A 156 -4.85 1.43 15.16
C LEU A 156 -4.74 0.09 15.89
N SER A 157 -5.48 -0.93 15.44
CA SER A 157 -5.37 -2.29 15.99
C SER A 157 -3.97 -2.88 15.79
N LEU A 158 -3.35 -2.63 14.64
CA LEU A 158 -1.97 -3.04 14.36
C LEU A 158 -0.98 -2.34 15.29
N LEU A 159 -1.08 -1.01 15.43
CA LEU A 159 -0.22 -0.25 16.35
C LEU A 159 -0.35 -0.75 17.79
N ASN A 160 -1.58 -1.00 18.26
CA ASN A 160 -1.84 -1.55 19.60
C ASN A 160 -1.20 -2.94 19.77
N HIS A 161 -1.28 -3.80 18.76
CA HIS A 161 -0.62 -5.10 18.79
C HIS A 161 0.90 -4.96 18.89
N CYS A 162 1.51 -4.05 18.11
CA CYS A 162 2.94 -3.78 18.19
C CYS A 162 3.35 -3.24 19.57
N GLU A 163 2.58 -2.33 20.15
CA GLU A 163 2.86 -1.74 21.46
C GLU A 163 2.78 -2.76 22.58
N LEU A 164 1.72 -3.58 22.61
CA LEU A 164 1.56 -4.65 23.60
C LEU A 164 2.67 -5.71 23.55
N ASN A 165 3.20 -6.00 22.34
CA ASN A 165 4.29 -6.94 22.15
C ASN A 165 5.69 -6.29 22.25
N GLN A 166 5.79 -5.04 22.67
CA GLN A 166 7.04 -4.28 22.77
C GLN A 166 7.86 -4.28 21.46
N SER A 167 7.18 -4.34 20.34
CA SER A 167 7.74 -4.37 18.99
C SER A 167 7.31 -3.15 18.16
N LEU A 168 7.13 -2.01 18.84
CA LEU A 168 6.71 -0.76 18.21
C LEU A 168 7.92 -0.09 17.52
N ASP A 169 8.26 -0.60 16.37
CA ASP A 169 9.28 -0.05 15.47
C ASP A 169 8.77 -0.02 14.03
N ILE A 170 9.35 0.87 13.23
CA ILE A 170 8.92 1.12 11.86
C ILE A 170 8.99 -0.12 10.97
N LYS A 171 10.04 -0.93 11.11
CA LYS A 171 10.22 -2.12 10.25
C LYS A 171 9.15 -3.16 10.54
N THR A 172 8.81 -3.37 11.81
CA THR A 172 7.75 -4.29 12.23
C THR A 172 6.39 -3.81 11.73
N ILE A 173 6.07 -2.52 11.88
CA ILE A 173 4.84 -1.92 11.38
C ILE A 173 4.73 -2.12 9.85
N GLU A 174 5.78 -1.80 9.10
CA GLU A 174 5.82 -1.95 7.64
C GLU A 174 5.68 -3.41 7.19
N LEU A 175 6.27 -4.36 7.93
CA LEU A 175 6.12 -5.79 7.64
C LEU A 175 4.69 -6.26 7.86
N MET A 176 4.08 -5.88 8.98
CA MET A 176 2.70 -6.27 9.29
C MET A 176 1.68 -5.69 8.30
N ILE A 177 1.89 -4.44 7.84
CA ILE A 177 1.02 -3.81 6.83
C ILE A 177 1.06 -4.57 5.49
N LYS A 178 2.17 -5.24 5.13
CA LYS A 178 2.26 -6.00 3.88
C LYS A 178 1.26 -7.13 3.79
N ASP A 179 0.94 -7.75 4.92
CA ASP A 179 0.03 -8.89 4.99
C ASP A 179 -1.44 -8.49 5.18
N LEU A 180 -1.69 -7.18 5.38
CA LEU A 180 -3.03 -6.64 5.51
C LEU A 180 -3.61 -6.22 4.14
N TYR A 181 -4.92 -6.39 4.02
CA TYR A 181 -5.69 -6.00 2.85
C TYR A 181 -6.78 -5.02 3.24
N ALA A 182 -7.08 -4.09 2.33
CA ALA A 182 -8.17 -3.14 2.54
C ALA A 182 -9.48 -3.91 2.80
N PRO A 183 -10.23 -3.54 3.84
CA PRO A 183 -11.52 -4.15 4.10
C PRO A 183 -12.48 -3.79 2.98
N THR A 184 -13.24 -4.77 2.56
CA THR A 184 -14.32 -4.59 1.59
C THR A 184 -15.65 -4.69 2.32
N GLN A 185 -16.62 -3.88 1.91
CA GLN A 185 -17.96 -4.00 2.46
C GLN A 185 -18.60 -5.30 1.98
N PRO A 186 -19.33 -6.03 2.84
CA PRO A 186 -20.09 -7.20 2.42
C PRO A 186 -21.04 -6.85 1.28
N ALA A 187 -20.97 -7.58 0.18
CA ALA A 187 -21.82 -7.38 -0.97
C ALA A 187 -22.23 -8.73 -1.59
N SER A 188 -23.36 -8.72 -2.33
CA SER A 188 -23.83 -9.90 -3.03
C SER A 188 -22.92 -10.32 -4.19
N VAL A 189 -22.15 -9.39 -4.75
CA VAL A 189 -21.15 -9.67 -5.80
C VAL A 189 -19.78 -9.80 -5.16
N LYS A 190 -19.16 -10.97 -5.30
CA LYS A 190 -17.83 -11.26 -4.73
C LYS A 190 -16.80 -11.39 -5.85
N LEU A 191 -15.73 -10.61 -5.77
CA LEU A 191 -14.61 -10.66 -6.71
C LEU A 191 -13.42 -11.38 -6.07
N MET A 192 -12.91 -12.42 -6.72
CA MET A 192 -11.78 -13.18 -6.20
C MET A 192 -11.04 -13.96 -7.28
N THR A 193 -9.89 -14.51 -6.95
CA THR A 193 -9.20 -15.44 -7.83
C THR A 193 -9.78 -16.85 -7.68
N ILE A 194 -9.63 -17.69 -8.72
CA ILE A 194 -10.06 -19.09 -8.71
C ILE A 194 -9.46 -19.85 -7.50
N HIS A 195 -8.21 -19.54 -7.12
CA HIS A 195 -7.57 -20.15 -5.96
C HIS A 195 -8.22 -19.76 -4.63
N GLN A 196 -8.69 -18.51 -4.51
CA GLN A 196 -9.37 -18.03 -3.30
C GLN A 196 -10.77 -18.61 -3.17
N ALA A 197 -11.41 -18.97 -4.29
CA ALA A 197 -12.74 -19.58 -4.33
C ALA A 197 -12.74 -21.07 -3.93
N LYS A 198 -11.57 -21.69 -3.74
CA LYS A 198 -11.49 -23.11 -3.40
C LYS A 198 -12.20 -23.39 -2.07
N GLY A 199 -13.20 -24.26 -2.11
CA GLY A 199 -14.00 -24.63 -0.94
C GLY A 199 -15.16 -23.68 -0.61
N LEU A 200 -15.40 -22.67 -1.45
CA LEU A 200 -16.55 -21.77 -1.33
C LEU A 200 -17.63 -22.16 -2.34
N GLU A 201 -18.90 -21.95 -1.99
CA GLU A 201 -20.07 -22.21 -2.83
C GLU A 201 -20.79 -20.89 -3.12
N PHE A 202 -21.30 -20.74 -4.34
CA PHE A 202 -21.99 -19.52 -4.79
C PHE A 202 -23.19 -19.89 -5.66
N ASP A 203 -24.26 -19.09 -5.60
CA ASP A 203 -25.44 -19.28 -6.45
C ASP A 203 -25.13 -19.11 -7.93
N THR A 204 -24.25 -18.15 -8.25
CA THR A 204 -23.85 -17.86 -9.62
C THR A 204 -22.36 -17.62 -9.70
N VAL A 205 -21.69 -18.24 -10.66
CA VAL A 205 -20.25 -18.06 -10.90
C VAL A 205 -20.02 -17.51 -12.30
N ILE A 206 -19.32 -16.39 -12.41
CA ILE A 206 -18.93 -15.75 -13.66
C ILE A 206 -17.41 -15.86 -13.80
N ILE A 207 -16.93 -16.45 -14.89
CA ILE A 207 -15.50 -16.57 -15.19
C ILE A 207 -15.19 -15.80 -16.47
N PRO A 208 -14.80 -14.50 -16.37
CA PRO A 208 -14.51 -13.68 -17.54
C PRO A 208 -13.29 -14.21 -18.31
N GLY A 209 -13.41 -14.28 -19.63
CA GLY A 209 -12.29 -14.63 -20.49
C GLY A 209 -11.89 -16.12 -20.48
N LEU A 210 -12.78 -17.01 -20.03
CA LEU A 210 -12.53 -18.46 -20.02
C LEU A 210 -12.15 -19.01 -21.42
N GLY A 211 -12.67 -18.43 -22.49
CA GLY A 211 -12.33 -18.82 -23.87
C GLY A 211 -11.06 -18.16 -24.43
N LYS A 212 -10.41 -17.28 -23.69
CA LYS A 212 -9.11 -16.70 -24.13
C LYS A 212 -8.00 -17.72 -23.90
N LYS A 213 -7.23 -18.01 -24.96
CA LYS A 213 -5.98 -18.77 -24.80
C LYS A 213 -5.11 -18.05 -23.76
N GLY A 214 -4.65 -18.76 -22.74
CA GLY A 214 -3.67 -18.23 -21.80
C GLY A 214 -2.46 -17.70 -22.58
N LYS A 215 -1.79 -16.64 -22.09
CA LYS A 215 -0.42 -16.39 -22.53
C LYS A 215 0.34 -17.67 -22.26
N ASN A 216 1.02 -18.21 -23.29
CA ASN A 216 1.97 -19.30 -23.07
C ASN A 216 2.87 -18.89 -21.90
N ASP A 217 3.10 -19.80 -20.99
CA ASP A 217 4.11 -19.59 -19.95
C ASP A 217 5.38 -19.15 -20.68
N SER A 218 6.04 -18.12 -20.14
CA SER A 218 7.30 -17.66 -20.72
C SER A 218 8.22 -18.87 -20.83
N LEU A 219 8.61 -19.20 -22.05
CA LEU A 219 9.50 -20.31 -22.30
C LEU A 219 10.75 -20.16 -21.41
N PRO A 220 11.20 -21.21 -20.74
CA PRO A 220 12.39 -21.12 -19.91
C PRO A 220 13.59 -20.72 -20.79
N LEU A 221 14.41 -19.81 -20.29
CA LEU A 221 15.59 -19.32 -21.02
C LEU A 221 16.56 -20.44 -21.37
N ILE A 222 16.57 -21.51 -20.57
CA ILE A 222 17.40 -22.71 -20.77
C ILE A 222 16.53 -23.92 -20.50
N GLN A 223 16.52 -24.87 -21.42
CA GLN A 223 15.96 -26.20 -21.19
C GLN A 223 17.05 -27.17 -20.76
N ILE A 224 16.72 -28.04 -19.80
CA ILE A 224 17.62 -29.03 -19.22
C ILE A 224 16.95 -30.40 -19.38
N GLN A 225 17.64 -31.36 -20.01
CA GLN A 225 17.19 -32.73 -20.12
C GLN A 225 18.25 -33.67 -19.60
N GLU A 226 17.91 -34.53 -18.66
CA GLU A 226 18.75 -35.61 -18.17
C GLU A 226 18.45 -36.89 -18.94
N PHE A 227 19.49 -37.61 -19.35
CA PHE A 227 19.40 -38.91 -19.98
C PHE A 227 19.88 -40.01 -19.01
N SER A 228 19.42 -41.23 -19.25
CA SER A 228 19.66 -42.41 -18.39
C SER A 228 21.16 -42.80 -18.22
N ASN A 229 22.07 -42.19 -18.95
CA ASN A 229 23.53 -42.41 -18.86
C ASN A 229 24.27 -41.29 -18.11
N ASN A 230 23.63 -40.54 -17.24
CA ASN A 230 24.20 -39.40 -16.55
C ASN A 230 24.65 -38.24 -17.47
N ASN A 231 24.18 -38.21 -18.72
CA ASN A 231 24.42 -37.10 -19.62
C ASN A 231 23.32 -36.05 -19.46
N ILE A 232 23.71 -34.77 -19.41
CA ILE A 232 22.81 -33.65 -19.34
C ILE A 232 22.93 -32.84 -20.62
N LEU A 233 21.80 -32.58 -21.28
CA LEU A 233 21.73 -31.67 -22.42
C LEU A 233 21.15 -30.33 -21.95
N LEU A 234 21.88 -29.27 -22.21
CA LEU A 234 21.49 -27.88 -21.92
C LEU A 234 21.29 -27.15 -23.25
N ALA A 235 20.13 -26.54 -23.42
CA ALA A 235 19.84 -25.74 -24.61
C ALA A 235 19.29 -24.38 -24.23
N PRO A 236 20.00 -23.28 -24.50
CA PRO A 236 19.46 -21.92 -24.34
C PRO A 236 18.42 -21.63 -25.42
N ILE A 237 17.44 -20.76 -25.13
CA ILE A 237 16.36 -20.41 -26.06
C ILE A 237 16.89 -19.81 -27.35
N LYS A 238 17.94 -18.99 -27.27
CA LYS A 238 18.71 -18.50 -28.43
C LYS A 238 20.15 -18.17 -28.04
N SER A 239 21.03 -18.23 -29.02
CA SER A 239 22.42 -17.78 -28.86
C SER A 239 22.48 -16.24 -28.91
N SER A 240 23.50 -15.65 -28.29
CA SER A 240 23.74 -14.21 -28.32
C SER A 240 23.96 -13.62 -29.71
N TYR A 241 24.21 -14.48 -30.68
CA TYR A 241 24.58 -14.13 -32.07
C TYR A 241 23.51 -14.54 -33.11
N GLU A 242 22.43 -15.20 -32.70
CA GLU A 242 21.37 -15.66 -33.61
C GLU A 242 20.03 -15.00 -33.25
N ASP A 243 19.30 -14.53 -34.27
CA ASP A 243 17.97 -13.97 -34.11
C ASP A 243 16.86 -15.02 -34.02
N SER A 244 17.18 -16.30 -34.28
CA SER A 244 16.24 -17.43 -34.23
C SER A 244 16.45 -18.31 -33.00
N GLU A 245 15.38 -18.98 -32.57
CA GLU A 245 15.47 -19.98 -31.50
C GLU A 245 16.37 -21.15 -31.87
N SER A 246 17.13 -21.66 -30.88
CA SER A 246 18.02 -22.79 -31.06
C SER A 246 17.25 -24.05 -31.49
N LYS A 247 17.69 -24.74 -32.53
CA LYS A 247 17.08 -26.02 -32.98
C LYS A 247 17.06 -27.06 -31.86
N THR A 248 18.12 -27.11 -31.05
CA THR A 248 18.22 -28.01 -29.89
C THR A 248 17.18 -27.64 -28.82
N TYR A 249 16.94 -26.35 -28.59
CA TYR A 249 15.91 -25.89 -27.67
C TYR A 249 14.51 -26.31 -28.14
N LEU A 250 14.20 -26.11 -29.41
CA LEU A 250 12.92 -26.53 -29.99
C LEU A 250 12.76 -28.07 -29.94
N TYR A 251 13.81 -28.83 -30.16
CA TYR A 251 13.77 -30.29 -30.03
C TYR A 251 13.45 -30.75 -28.61
N LEU A 252 14.07 -30.13 -27.58
CA LEU A 252 13.81 -30.44 -26.18
C LEU A 252 12.41 -30.05 -25.71
N GLN A 253 11.74 -29.18 -26.42
CA GLN A 253 10.37 -28.79 -26.12
C GLN A 253 9.32 -29.85 -26.49
N TYR A 254 9.70 -30.80 -27.39
CA TYR A 254 8.85 -31.89 -27.87
C TYR A 254 9.15 -33.26 -27.23
N LEU A 255 10.14 -33.34 -26.34
CA LEU A 255 10.43 -34.50 -25.51
C LEU A 255 9.69 -34.45 -24.19
#